data_8fb7e345297a2a1690b5343190c73819
#
_entry.id   8fb7e345297a2a1690b5343190c73819
#
_cell.length_a   1.000
_cell.length_b   1.000
_cell.length_c   1.000
_cell.angle_alpha   90.00
_cell.angle_beta   90.00
_cell.angle_gamma   90.00
#
_symmetry.space_group_name_H-M   'P 1'
#
loop_
_entity.id
_entity.type
_entity.pdbx_description
1 polymer ?
#
loop_
_entity_poly.entity_id
_entity_poly.type
_entity_poly.pdbx_seq_one_letter_code
_entity_poly.pdbx_strand_id
1 'polypeptide(L)'
;MKIVITGGAGFLGARLARELLKTCQFGLAGEPAQRIRAVTLVDRIGPPADLAADARIQGVTGDLIDLLQVPGGVAEFVKDADVIFHLAAAVSGECEADFDLGMRSNVDATRALLEACRHAGTQPTFVFASSLAVFGNSPEQPLPAAIDDRTLPTPQNSYGIQKFIGEQLVADYARKGFVRGRNVRLMTVSVRPGKPNGAASSFLSGMVREPLAGVRAACPVQPETAVALASPASTIEGLLRSAAASDAQWGARTAVNLPALRTTVGEMAHALQRVAGKAVADLIDWTPDPAVARIVTSWPANIDAGRARELGLLPDTSFEAIIEAYLSENPRTPAATAS
;
A
#
# COMPACT_ATOMS: atom_id res chain seq x y z
N MET A 1 15.36 18.50 2.06
CA MET A 1 15.05 17.07 1.87
C MET A 1 14.48 16.84 0.49
N LYS A 2 14.96 15.82 -0.22
CA LYS A 2 14.45 15.34 -1.50
C LYS A 2 13.78 13.97 -1.30
N ILE A 3 12.55 13.83 -1.72
CA ILE A 3 11.72 12.62 -1.54
C ILE A 3 11.44 12.03 -2.91
N VAL A 4 11.55 10.72 -3.04
CA VAL A 4 11.16 9.99 -4.25
C VAL A 4 10.02 9.04 -3.91
N ILE A 5 8.99 9.00 -4.75
CA ILE A 5 7.85 8.10 -4.62
C ILE A 5 7.70 7.35 -5.95
N THR A 6 8.05 6.08 -6.00
CA THR A 6 7.72 5.24 -7.16
C THR A 6 6.28 4.74 -7.04
N GLY A 7 5.56 4.62 -8.14
CA GLY A 7 4.10 4.50 -8.09
C GLY A 7 3.44 5.82 -7.65
N GLY A 8 4.13 6.94 -7.91
CA GLY A 8 3.80 8.26 -7.37
C GLY A 8 2.51 8.87 -7.92
N ALA A 9 2.09 8.49 -9.13
CA ALA A 9 0.81 8.91 -9.70
C ALA A 9 -0.36 7.98 -9.34
N GLY A 10 -0.06 6.82 -8.75
CA GLY A 10 -1.05 5.88 -8.23
C GLY A 10 -1.76 6.40 -6.97
N PHE A 11 -2.80 5.68 -6.55
CA PHE A 11 -3.65 6.09 -5.43
C PHE A 11 -2.89 6.42 -4.14
N LEU A 12 -2.07 5.47 -3.64
CA LEU A 12 -1.31 5.68 -2.40
C LEU A 12 -0.16 6.68 -2.60
N GLY A 13 0.53 6.64 -3.75
CA GLY A 13 1.64 7.54 -4.03
C GLY A 13 1.20 9.01 -4.11
N ALA A 14 0.12 9.30 -4.83
CA ALA A 14 -0.43 10.64 -4.90
C ALA A 14 -0.96 11.14 -3.54
N ARG A 15 -1.59 10.24 -2.74
CA ARG A 15 -2.05 10.57 -1.39
C ARG A 15 -0.87 10.89 -0.46
N LEU A 16 0.19 10.07 -0.50
CA LEU A 16 1.42 10.29 0.26
C LEU A 16 2.06 11.64 -0.10
N ALA A 17 2.15 11.94 -1.40
CA ALA A 17 2.68 13.22 -1.87
C ALA A 17 1.86 14.41 -1.32
N ARG A 18 0.53 14.36 -1.39
CA ARG A 18 -0.34 15.41 -0.83
C ARG A 18 -0.11 15.61 0.66
N GLU A 19 0.03 14.53 1.42
CA GLU A 19 0.26 14.62 2.87
C GLU A 19 1.61 15.25 3.21
N LEU A 20 2.68 14.86 2.51
CA LEU A 20 4.01 15.46 2.63
C LEU A 20 4.01 16.96 2.27
N LEU A 21 3.26 17.35 1.24
CA LEU A 21 3.20 18.75 0.81
C LEU A 21 2.43 19.65 1.79
N LYS A 22 1.44 19.12 2.53
CA LYS A 22 0.70 19.86 3.57
C LYS A 22 1.61 20.34 4.71
N THR A 23 2.51 19.48 5.17
CA THR A 23 3.38 19.78 6.32
C THR A 23 4.57 20.64 5.96
N CYS A 24 5.02 20.66 4.70
CA CYS A 24 6.21 21.32 4.19
C CYS A 24 7.53 20.90 4.85
N GLN A 25 7.50 20.13 5.90
CA GLN A 25 8.64 19.62 6.67
C GLN A 25 8.42 18.16 7.02
N PHE A 26 9.50 17.40 7.12
CA PHE A 26 9.45 16.00 7.50
C PHE A 26 10.67 15.61 8.33
N GLY A 27 10.42 14.92 9.45
CA GLY A 27 11.46 14.28 10.25
C GLY A 27 11.80 12.92 9.67
N LEU A 28 13.05 12.65 9.38
CA LEU A 28 13.51 11.41 8.76
C LEU A 28 14.45 10.66 9.68
N ALA A 29 14.20 9.37 9.91
CA ALA A 29 15.12 8.48 10.62
C ALA A 29 15.51 8.93 12.03
N GLY A 30 14.58 9.57 12.74
CA GLY A 30 14.79 10.12 14.10
C GLY A 30 15.43 11.51 14.13
N GLU A 31 15.78 12.08 12.99
CA GLU A 31 16.34 13.41 12.91
C GLU A 31 15.25 14.51 12.96
N PRO A 32 15.61 15.73 13.39
CA PRO A 32 14.69 16.87 13.38
C PRO A 32 14.05 17.12 12.00
N ALA A 33 12.82 17.64 12.00
CA ALA A 33 12.10 17.91 10.77
C ALA A 33 12.84 18.93 9.89
N GLN A 34 13.02 18.61 8.62
CA GLN A 34 13.68 19.41 7.61
C GLN A 34 12.68 19.82 6.53
N ARG A 35 12.90 20.99 5.93
CA ARG A 35 12.06 21.45 4.81
C ARG A 35 12.12 20.50 3.63
N ILE A 36 10.97 20.11 3.11
CA ILE A 36 10.82 19.36 1.86
C ILE A 36 11.11 20.31 0.69
N ARG A 37 12.17 20.03 -0.06
CA ARG A 37 12.61 20.83 -1.22
C ARG A 37 12.02 20.33 -2.51
N ALA A 38 11.94 19.01 -2.67
CA ALA A 38 11.38 18.37 -3.87
C ALA A 38 10.75 17.02 -3.51
N VAL A 39 9.66 16.68 -4.21
CA VAL A 39 9.03 15.36 -4.21
C VAL A 39 8.96 14.88 -5.66
N THR A 40 9.75 13.87 -6.00
CA THR A 40 9.77 13.29 -7.33
C THR A 40 8.80 12.11 -7.39
N LEU A 41 7.82 12.22 -8.28
CA LEU A 41 6.83 11.17 -8.55
C LEU A 41 7.28 10.37 -9.79
N VAL A 42 7.66 9.13 -9.59
CA VAL A 42 8.10 8.21 -10.66
C VAL A 42 6.97 7.23 -10.94
N ASP A 43 6.40 7.25 -12.14
CA ASP A 43 5.30 6.38 -12.53
C ASP A 43 5.24 6.20 -14.06
N ARG A 44 4.43 5.24 -14.53
CA ARG A 44 4.14 5.07 -15.97
C ARG A 44 3.26 6.19 -16.54
N ILE A 45 2.57 6.93 -15.69
CA ILE A 45 1.73 8.08 -16.05
C ILE A 45 2.21 9.33 -15.33
N GLY A 46 1.88 10.49 -15.89
CA GLY A 46 2.23 11.79 -15.28
C GLY A 46 1.51 12.02 -13.93
N PRO A 47 2.03 12.96 -13.12
CA PRO A 47 1.40 13.35 -11.86
C PRO A 47 -0.04 13.84 -12.06
N PRO A 48 -0.95 13.61 -11.07
CA PRO A 48 -2.24 14.28 -11.04
C PRO A 48 -2.12 15.80 -11.15
N ALA A 49 -3.09 16.46 -11.80
CA ALA A 49 -3.02 17.88 -12.12
C ALA A 49 -2.81 18.79 -10.90
N ASP A 50 -3.46 18.47 -9.79
CA ASP A 50 -3.30 19.19 -8.51
C ASP A 50 -1.87 19.09 -7.95
N LEU A 51 -1.23 17.95 -8.09
CA LEU A 51 0.16 17.75 -7.68
C LEU A 51 1.13 18.41 -8.68
N ALA A 52 0.87 18.29 -9.97
CA ALA A 52 1.71 18.90 -11.00
C ALA A 52 1.77 20.44 -10.90
N ALA A 53 0.78 21.06 -10.26
CA ALA A 53 0.74 22.51 -10.03
C ALA A 53 1.65 22.98 -8.86
N ASP A 54 2.12 22.09 -7.99
CA ASP A 54 3.02 22.45 -6.89
C ASP A 54 4.48 22.47 -7.39
N ALA A 55 5.17 23.59 -7.20
CA ALA A 55 6.54 23.80 -7.66
C ALA A 55 7.57 22.81 -7.06
N ARG A 56 7.23 22.11 -5.98
CA ARG A 56 8.07 21.09 -5.35
C ARG A 56 7.93 19.73 -6.03
N ILE A 57 6.91 19.50 -6.85
CA ILE A 57 6.66 18.24 -7.55
C ILE A 57 7.48 18.17 -8.83
N GLN A 58 8.14 17.03 -8.99
CA GLN A 58 8.84 16.64 -10.21
C GLN A 58 8.25 15.33 -10.72
N GLY A 59 7.71 15.32 -11.93
CA GLY A 59 7.20 14.10 -12.57
C GLY A 59 8.31 13.43 -13.40
N VAL A 60 8.52 12.14 -13.19
CA VAL A 60 9.37 11.29 -14.04
C VAL A 60 8.50 10.15 -14.57
N THR A 61 8.18 10.20 -15.87
CA THR A 61 7.22 9.28 -16.48
C THR A 61 7.94 8.22 -17.32
N GLY A 62 7.64 6.94 -17.05
CA GLY A 62 8.19 5.80 -17.79
C GLY A 62 8.16 4.50 -16.99
N ASP A 63 8.60 3.41 -17.62
CA ASP A 63 8.85 2.15 -16.91
C ASP A 63 10.05 2.31 -15.97
N LEU A 64 9.91 1.88 -14.71
CA LEU A 64 10.92 2.12 -13.68
C LEU A 64 12.27 1.47 -14.03
N ILE A 65 12.27 0.26 -14.60
CA ILE A 65 13.50 -0.41 -14.98
C ILE A 65 14.23 0.39 -16.08
N ASP A 66 13.48 0.83 -17.09
CA ASP A 66 14.07 1.58 -18.21
C ASP A 66 14.61 2.95 -17.75
N LEU A 67 13.91 3.62 -16.83
CA LEU A 67 14.35 4.89 -16.22
C LEU A 67 15.63 4.73 -15.36
N LEU A 68 15.86 3.53 -14.82
CA LEU A 68 17.03 3.22 -13.99
C LEU A 68 18.25 2.78 -14.83
N GLN A 69 18.06 2.43 -16.11
CA GLN A 69 19.13 2.03 -17.03
C GLN A 69 19.87 3.26 -17.59
N VAL A 70 20.71 3.88 -16.76
CA VAL A 70 21.54 5.03 -17.16
C VAL A 70 22.97 4.55 -17.46
N PRO A 71 23.43 4.56 -18.74
CA PRO A 71 24.76 4.11 -19.09
C PRO A 71 25.86 4.86 -18.33
N GLY A 72 26.65 4.13 -17.56
CA GLY A 72 27.78 4.70 -16.80
C GLY A 72 27.39 5.65 -15.66
N GLY A 73 26.13 5.67 -15.25
CA GLY A 73 25.65 6.61 -14.23
C GLY A 73 24.54 6.06 -13.35
N VAL A 74 23.94 6.96 -12.58
CA VAL A 74 22.79 6.71 -11.71
C VAL A 74 21.65 7.62 -12.14
N ALA A 75 20.42 7.13 -12.14
CA ALA A 75 19.24 7.94 -12.46
C ALA A 75 19.16 9.19 -11.56
N GLU A 76 18.90 10.35 -12.17
CA GLU A 76 18.99 11.64 -11.51
C GLU A 76 18.09 11.73 -10.27
N PHE A 77 16.91 11.11 -10.32
CA PHE A 77 15.98 11.12 -9.19
C PHE A 77 16.47 10.29 -7.99
N VAL A 78 17.47 9.39 -8.17
CA VAL A 78 18.05 8.58 -7.09
C VAL A 78 19.25 9.24 -6.45
N LYS A 79 20.07 9.99 -7.22
CA LYS A 79 21.40 10.50 -6.81
C LYS A 79 21.40 11.21 -5.46
N ASP A 80 20.44 12.07 -5.22
CA ASP A 80 20.38 12.93 -4.02
C ASP A 80 19.11 12.67 -3.18
N ALA A 81 18.50 11.49 -3.34
CA ALA A 81 17.32 11.15 -2.56
C ALA A 81 17.68 10.96 -1.08
N ASP A 82 17.00 11.66 -0.20
CA ASP A 82 17.08 11.45 1.26
C ASP A 82 16.19 10.27 1.68
N VAL A 83 15.02 10.14 1.03
CA VAL A 83 14.08 9.04 1.25
C VAL A 83 13.41 8.60 -0.05
N ILE A 84 13.23 7.29 -0.20
CA ILE A 84 12.54 6.67 -1.33
C ILE A 84 11.39 5.83 -0.77
N PHE A 85 10.15 6.18 -1.14
CA PHE A 85 8.97 5.36 -0.91
C PHE A 85 8.73 4.51 -2.16
N HIS A 86 9.01 3.23 -2.08
CA HIS A 86 8.84 2.30 -3.20
C HIS A 86 7.46 1.64 -3.14
N LEU A 87 6.48 2.26 -3.85
CA LEU A 87 5.08 1.82 -3.90
C LEU A 87 4.72 1.22 -5.26
N ALA A 88 5.56 1.40 -6.30
CA ALA A 88 5.34 0.81 -7.61
C ALA A 88 5.32 -0.72 -7.53
N ALA A 89 4.26 -1.33 -8.05
CA ALA A 89 4.10 -2.78 -8.09
C ALA A 89 2.96 -3.18 -9.04
N ALA A 90 3.08 -4.36 -9.67
CA ALA A 90 1.94 -5.09 -10.19
C ALA A 90 1.15 -5.69 -9.00
N VAL A 91 -0.18 -5.77 -9.11
CA VAL A 91 -1.06 -6.23 -8.03
C VAL A 91 -1.39 -7.71 -8.12
N SER A 92 -2.01 -8.28 -7.07
CA SER A 92 -2.15 -9.72 -6.89
C SER A 92 -2.80 -10.47 -8.05
N GLY A 93 -3.90 -9.98 -8.60
CA GLY A 93 -4.56 -10.65 -9.73
C GLY A 93 -3.78 -10.53 -11.03
N GLU A 94 -3.07 -9.41 -11.25
CA GLU A 94 -2.19 -9.25 -12.42
C GLU A 94 -1.01 -10.24 -12.36
N CYS A 95 -0.40 -10.41 -11.18
CA CYS A 95 0.72 -11.33 -10.99
C CYS A 95 0.34 -12.80 -11.14
N GLU A 96 -0.92 -13.17 -10.80
CA GLU A 96 -1.44 -14.51 -11.04
C GLU A 96 -1.76 -14.74 -12.51
N ALA A 97 -2.24 -13.72 -13.22
CA ALA A 97 -2.56 -13.81 -14.65
C ALA A 97 -1.30 -13.76 -15.53
N ASP A 98 -0.27 -13.02 -15.12
CA ASP A 98 0.97 -12.82 -15.86
C ASP A 98 2.17 -12.85 -14.89
N PHE A 99 2.81 -14.02 -14.83
CA PHE A 99 3.98 -14.26 -13.97
C PHE A 99 5.16 -13.35 -14.33
N ASP A 100 5.44 -13.16 -15.61
CA ASP A 100 6.59 -12.38 -16.09
C ASP A 100 6.40 -10.88 -15.78
N LEU A 101 5.18 -10.37 -15.96
CA LEU A 101 4.82 -9.01 -15.52
C LEU A 101 5.07 -8.84 -14.02
N GLY A 102 4.64 -9.80 -13.20
CA GLY A 102 4.86 -9.79 -11.76
C GLY A 102 6.34 -9.78 -11.40
N MET A 103 7.13 -10.68 -11.96
CA MET A 103 8.59 -10.75 -11.73
C MET A 103 9.28 -9.45 -12.13
N ARG A 104 9.03 -8.96 -13.34
CA ARG A 104 9.61 -7.70 -13.83
C ARG A 104 9.25 -6.51 -12.93
N SER A 105 7.97 -6.35 -12.61
CA SER A 105 7.49 -5.16 -11.89
C SER A 105 7.80 -5.18 -10.39
N ASN A 106 7.78 -6.36 -9.75
CA ASN A 106 7.89 -6.47 -8.30
C ASN A 106 9.29 -6.87 -7.83
N VAL A 107 9.99 -7.73 -8.58
CA VAL A 107 11.32 -8.23 -8.19
C VAL A 107 12.43 -7.46 -8.89
N ASP A 108 12.43 -7.45 -10.24
CA ASP A 108 13.51 -6.85 -11.01
C ASP A 108 13.56 -5.33 -10.82
N ALA A 109 12.41 -4.65 -10.82
CA ALA A 109 12.34 -3.21 -10.60
C ALA A 109 12.79 -2.83 -9.18
N THR A 110 12.40 -3.61 -8.15
CA THR A 110 12.87 -3.41 -6.77
C THR A 110 14.39 -3.57 -6.69
N ARG A 111 14.94 -4.65 -7.28
CA ARG A 111 16.39 -4.89 -7.33
C ARG A 111 17.12 -3.78 -8.06
N ALA A 112 16.64 -3.36 -9.22
CA ALA A 112 17.27 -2.28 -10.01
C ALA A 112 17.30 -0.95 -9.24
N LEU A 113 16.23 -0.62 -8.51
CA LEU A 113 16.17 0.60 -7.69
C LEU A 113 17.15 0.53 -6.51
N LEU A 114 17.26 -0.62 -5.85
CA LEU A 114 18.25 -0.84 -4.78
C LEU A 114 19.68 -0.76 -5.30
N GLU A 115 19.96 -1.31 -6.49
CA GLU A 115 21.28 -1.17 -7.16
C GLU A 115 21.58 0.30 -7.48
N ALA A 116 20.61 1.06 -7.96
CA ALA A 116 20.80 2.49 -8.19
C ALA A 116 21.13 3.23 -6.89
N CYS A 117 20.47 2.91 -5.77
CA CYS A 117 20.81 3.47 -4.45
C CYS A 117 22.22 3.10 -4.01
N ARG A 118 22.64 1.83 -4.21
CA ARG A 118 23.99 1.37 -3.90
C ARG A 118 25.05 2.13 -4.70
N HIS A 119 24.81 2.34 -5.99
CA HIS A 119 25.75 3.10 -6.84
C HIS A 119 25.75 4.60 -6.55
N ALA A 120 24.62 5.17 -6.11
CA ALA A 120 24.55 6.56 -5.68
C ALA A 120 25.36 6.84 -4.40
N GLY A 121 25.49 5.85 -3.51
CA GLY A 121 26.29 5.94 -2.29
C GLY A 121 25.76 6.88 -1.21
N THR A 122 24.51 7.39 -1.35
CA THR A 122 23.89 8.37 -0.43
C THR A 122 23.20 7.73 0.77
N GLN A 123 23.02 6.42 0.79
CA GLN A 123 22.37 5.66 1.84
C GLN A 123 20.95 6.20 2.19
N PRO A 124 20.03 6.33 1.20
CA PRO A 124 18.70 6.86 1.48
C PRO A 124 17.91 5.97 2.43
N THR A 125 16.94 6.55 3.15
CA THR A 125 15.90 5.76 3.81
C THR A 125 15.01 5.15 2.73
N PHE A 126 14.93 3.82 2.67
CA PHE A 126 14.20 3.07 1.65
C PHE A 126 12.98 2.39 2.27
N VAL A 127 11.81 2.99 2.08
CA VAL A 127 10.52 2.46 2.57
C VAL A 127 9.91 1.59 1.49
N PHE A 128 9.89 0.30 1.73
CA PHE A 128 9.33 -0.70 0.81
C PHE A 128 7.91 -1.07 1.23
N ALA A 129 6.94 -0.80 0.35
CA ALA A 129 5.56 -1.25 0.54
C ALA A 129 5.46 -2.74 0.23
N SER A 130 5.61 -3.56 1.27
CA SER A 130 5.27 -4.97 1.27
C SER A 130 3.76 -5.15 1.53
N SER A 131 3.30 -6.34 1.79
CA SER A 131 1.88 -6.68 1.88
C SER A 131 1.62 -7.78 2.90
N LEU A 132 0.43 -7.81 3.49
CA LEU A 132 -0.07 -8.96 4.25
C LEU A 132 -0.09 -10.26 3.41
N ALA A 133 -0.09 -10.15 2.08
CA ALA A 133 -0.07 -11.31 1.16
C ALA A 133 1.22 -12.14 1.21
N VAL A 134 2.26 -11.68 1.92
CA VAL A 134 3.43 -12.52 2.25
C VAL A 134 3.08 -13.67 3.17
N PHE A 135 1.94 -13.59 3.87
CA PHE A 135 1.37 -14.68 4.63
C PHE A 135 0.28 -15.38 3.83
N GLY A 136 0.27 -16.68 3.87
CA GLY A 136 -0.74 -17.49 3.21
C GLY A 136 -0.99 -18.78 3.96
N ASN A 137 -2.25 -19.09 4.20
CA ASN A 137 -2.68 -20.32 4.85
C ASN A 137 -2.76 -21.46 3.84
N SER A 138 -2.15 -22.62 4.17
CA SER A 138 -2.37 -23.86 3.44
C SER A 138 -2.61 -25.02 4.41
N PRO A 139 -3.23 -26.13 3.97
CA PRO A 139 -3.43 -27.32 4.81
C PRO A 139 -2.13 -27.88 5.37
N GLU A 140 -1.04 -27.82 4.59
CA GLU A 140 0.29 -28.36 4.96
C GLU A 140 1.03 -27.41 5.91
N GLN A 141 0.71 -26.12 5.85
CA GLN A 141 1.35 -25.11 6.68
C GLN A 141 0.32 -24.06 7.12
N PRO A 142 -0.51 -24.40 8.12
CA PRO A 142 -1.54 -23.49 8.61
C PRO A 142 -0.92 -22.30 9.32
N LEU A 143 -1.50 -21.13 9.11
CA LEU A 143 -1.12 -19.93 9.84
C LEU A 143 -1.54 -20.02 11.31
N PRO A 144 -0.79 -19.37 12.23
CA PRO A 144 -1.23 -19.24 13.61
C PRO A 144 -2.53 -18.40 13.71
N ALA A 145 -3.23 -18.52 14.85
CA ALA A 145 -4.49 -17.82 15.09
C ALA A 145 -4.36 -16.27 15.01
N ALA A 146 -3.17 -15.74 15.26
CA ALA A 146 -2.80 -14.35 15.04
C ALA A 146 -1.41 -14.27 14.42
N ILE A 147 -1.25 -13.40 13.45
CA ILE A 147 0.05 -13.10 12.82
C ILE A 147 0.74 -12.00 13.62
N ASP A 148 1.99 -12.20 13.96
CA ASP A 148 2.87 -11.20 14.54
C ASP A 148 4.07 -10.88 13.62
N ASP A 149 4.97 -9.98 14.06
CA ASP A 149 6.15 -9.59 13.31
C ASP A 149 7.23 -10.69 13.23
N ARG A 150 7.06 -11.83 13.94
CA ARG A 150 7.96 -13.00 13.97
C ARG A 150 7.38 -14.19 13.20
N THR A 151 6.12 -14.12 12.82
CA THR A 151 5.47 -15.17 12.04
C THR A 151 6.20 -15.37 10.71
N LEU A 152 6.54 -16.60 10.40
CA LEU A 152 7.20 -16.94 9.14
C LEU A 152 6.28 -16.63 7.95
N PRO A 153 6.72 -15.84 6.98
CA PRO A 153 5.99 -15.66 5.73
C PRO A 153 5.89 -16.95 4.92
N THR A 154 4.67 -17.29 4.52
CA THR A 154 4.33 -18.50 3.74
C THR A 154 3.39 -18.15 2.59
N PRO A 155 3.81 -17.28 1.66
CA PRO A 155 2.91 -16.76 0.62
C PRO A 155 2.36 -17.87 -0.28
N GLN A 156 1.06 -17.78 -0.62
CA GLN A 156 0.35 -18.78 -1.43
C GLN A 156 -0.03 -18.24 -2.82
N ASN A 157 0.57 -17.14 -3.25
CA ASN A 157 0.36 -16.54 -4.57
C ASN A 157 1.61 -15.80 -5.06
N SER A 158 1.73 -15.60 -6.37
CA SER A 158 2.91 -14.98 -7.01
C SER A 158 3.23 -13.60 -6.44
N TYR A 159 2.22 -12.76 -6.22
CA TYR A 159 2.38 -11.43 -5.65
C TYR A 159 3.01 -11.47 -4.24
N GLY A 160 2.50 -12.33 -3.36
CA GLY A 160 3.02 -12.49 -2.00
C GLY A 160 4.47 -12.97 -1.99
N ILE A 161 4.80 -13.95 -2.86
CA ILE A 161 6.18 -14.44 -3.06
C ILE A 161 7.10 -13.29 -3.49
N GLN A 162 6.69 -12.52 -4.50
CA GLN A 162 7.47 -11.41 -5.04
C GLN A 162 7.69 -10.30 -4.00
N LYS A 163 6.65 -9.98 -3.20
CA LYS A 163 6.78 -9.02 -2.09
C LYS A 163 7.74 -9.54 -1.01
N PHE A 164 7.69 -10.83 -0.68
CA PHE A 164 8.62 -11.41 0.30
C PHE A 164 10.07 -11.42 -0.22
N ILE A 165 10.31 -11.71 -1.50
CA ILE A 165 11.63 -11.56 -2.13
C ILE A 165 12.12 -10.11 -1.99
N GLY A 166 11.25 -9.13 -2.25
CA GLY A 166 11.55 -7.70 -2.07
C GLY A 166 11.95 -7.35 -0.63
N GLU A 167 11.25 -7.88 0.38
CA GLU A 167 11.63 -7.71 1.80
C GLU A 167 13.06 -8.21 2.07
N GLN A 168 13.44 -9.38 1.52
CA GLN A 168 14.76 -9.96 1.72
C GLN A 168 15.85 -9.15 1.00
N LEU A 169 15.57 -8.65 -0.21
CA LEU A 169 16.49 -7.75 -0.91
C LEU A 169 16.74 -6.49 -0.09
N VAL A 170 15.68 -5.79 0.33
CA VAL A 170 15.82 -4.57 1.16
C VAL A 170 16.57 -4.85 2.46
N ALA A 171 16.30 -5.98 3.13
CA ALA A 171 16.98 -6.36 4.36
C ALA A 171 18.49 -6.59 4.14
N ASP A 172 18.89 -7.21 3.03
CA ASP A 172 20.31 -7.43 2.74
C ASP A 172 21.02 -6.14 2.34
N TYR A 173 20.41 -5.30 1.51
CA TYR A 173 20.97 -3.98 1.16
C TYR A 173 21.11 -3.07 2.39
N ALA A 174 20.17 -3.14 3.32
CA ALA A 174 20.27 -2.44 4.60
C ALA A 174 21.37 -3.01 5.50
N ARG A 175 21.51 -4.34 5.57
CA ARG A 175 22.59 -5.01 6.32
C ARG A 175 23.97 -4.62 5.79
N LYS A 176 24.10 -4.41 4.48
CA LYS A 176 25.33 -3.99 3.81
C LYS A 176 25.57 -2.47 3.92
N GLY A 177 24.63 -1.70 4.47
CA GLY A 177 24.75 -0.25 4.62
C GLY A 177 24.53 0.54 3.32
N PHE A 178 23.91 -0.05 2.30
CA PHE A 178 23.62 0.66 1.04
C PHE A 178 22.39 1.54 1.11
N VAL A 179 21.41 1.14 1.96
CA VAL A 179 20.19 1.89 2.25
C VAL A 179 19.86 1.77 3.73
N ARG A 180 19.00 2.65 4.26
CA ARG A 180 18.32 2.48 5.54
C ARG A 180 16.94 1.86 5.26
N GLY A 181 16.86 0.51 5.28
CA GLY A 181 15.68 -0.24 4.88
C GLY A 181 14.54 -0.19 5.89
N ARG A 182 13.32 -0.02 5.40
CA ARG A 182 12.05 -0.01 6.15
C ARG A 182 11.02 -0.85 5.38
N ASN A 183 10.94 -2.13 5.67
CA ASN A 183 9.95 -3.03 5.07
C ASN A 183 8.62 -2.92 5.81
N VAL A 184 7.57 -2.45 5.15
CA VAL A 184 6.25 -2.18 5.75
C VAL A 184 5.20 -3.06 5.08
N ARG A 185 4.61 -4.00 5.82
CA ARG A 185 3.53 -4.86 5.32
C ARG A 185 2.21 -4.12 5.45
N LEU A 186 1.70 -3.68 4.31
CA LEU A 186 0.42 -3.01 4.21
C LEU A 186 -0.72 -4.02 4.35
N MET A 187 -1.77 -3.62 5.03
CA MET A 187 -3.03 -4.35 5.11
C MET A 187 -3.87 -4.10 3.84
N THR A 188 -5.01 -4.75 3.71
CA THR A 188 -5.92 -4.45 2.61
C THR A 188 -6.47 -3.03 2.76
N VAL A 189 -6.08 -2.15 1.84
CA VAL A 189 -6.50 -0.74 1.90
C VAL A 189 -7.92 -0.59 1.36
N SER A 190 -8.83 -0.05 2.17
CA SER A 190 -10.24 0.22 1.86
C SER A 190 -10.71 1.50 2.58
N VAL A 191 -11.48 2.40 1.97
CA VAL A 191 -12.05 2.35 0.63
C VAL A 191 -11.14 3.10 -0.34
N ARG A 192 -10.74 2.46 -1.44
CA ARG A 192 -9.97 3.10 -2.50
C ARG A 192 -10.92 3.81 -3.46
N PRO A 193 -10.71 5.11 -3.76
CA PRO A 193 -11.47 5.83 -4.79
C PRO A 193 -11.13 5.36 -6.20
N GLY A 194 -11.87 5.85 -7.18
CA GLY A 194 -11.62 5.58 -8.58
C GLY A 194 -12.22 4.28 -9.07
N LYS A 195 -11.66 3.70 -10.14
CA LYS A 195 -12.16 2.47 -10.76
C LYS A 195 -11.59 1.21 -10.08
N PRO A 196 -12.27 0.05 -10.18
CA PRO A 196 -11.68 -1.23 -9.80
C PRO A 196 -10.34 -1.46 -10.50
N ASN A 197 -9.41 -2.13 -9.82
CA ASN A 197 -8.12 -2.54 -10.37
C ASN A 197 -7.97 -4.07 -10.32
N GLY A 198 -6.86 -4.60 -10.85
CA GLY A 198 -6.58 -6.03 -10.91
C GLY A 198 -6.25 -6.71 -9.58
N ALA A 199 -6.35 -6.04 -8.42
CA ALA A 199 -6.14 -6.70 -7.13
C ALA A 199 -7.31 -7.63 -6.77
N ALA A 200 -7.01 -8.85 -6.29
CA ALA A 200 -8.03 -9.79 -5.83
C ALA A 200 -8.94 -9.21 -4.73
N SER A 201 -8.41 -8.27 -3.92
CA SER A 201 -9.16 -7.54 -2.88
C SER A 201 -9.89 -6.29 -3.38
N SER A 202 -9.92 -6.02 -4.68
CA SER A 202 -10.51 -4.78 -5.24
C SER A 202 -11.98 -4.63 -4.88
N PHE A 203 -12.71 -5.74 -4.79
CA PHE A 203 -14.13 -5.77 -4.44
C PHE A 203 -14.41 -5.20 -3.04
N LEU A 204 -13.48 -5.31 -2.07
CA LEU A 204 -13.65 -4.75 -0.71
C LEU A 204 -13.79 -3.22 -0.70
N SER A 205 -13.25 -2.55 -1.70
CA SER A 205 -13.54 -1.12 -1.93
C SER A 205 -14.77 -0.94 -2.82
N GLY A 206 -14.96 -1.82 -3.80
CA GLY A 206 -16.07 -1.80 -4.74
C GLY A 206 -17.41 -1.91 -4.06
N MET A 207 -17.57 -2.84 -3.11
CA MET A 207 -18.82 -3.07 -2.36
C MET A 207 -19.27 -1.86 -1.50
N VAL A 208 -18.43 -0.84 -1.36
CA VAL A 208 -18.76 0.44 -0.73
C VAL A 208 -18.90 1.54 -1.76
N ARG A 209 -17.90 1.70 -2.60
CA ARG A 209 -17.78 2.81 -3.56
C ARG A 209 -18.91 2.81 -4.59
N GLU A 210 -19.16 1.64 -5.23
CA GLU A 210 -20.18 1.50 -6.26
C GLU A 210 -21.61 1.72 -5.70
N PRO A 211 -22.03 1.06 -4.58
CA PRO A 211 -23.31 1.34 -3.98
C PRO A 211 -23.51 2.80 -3.56
N LEU A 212 -22.48 3.44 -3.02
CA LEU A 212 -22.53 4.87 -2.70
C LEU A 212 -22.73 5.77 -3.94
N ALA A 213 -22.30 5.28 -5.11
CA ALA A 213 -22.55 5.93 -6.41
C ALA A 213 -23.86 5.47 -7.08
N GLY A 214 -24.68 4.66 -6.41
CA GLY A 214 -25.95 4.11 -6.96
C GLY A 214 -25.75 2.96 -7.96
N VAL A 215 -24.58 2.33 -7.99
CA VAL A 215 -24.24 1.24 -8.88
C VAL A 215 -24.17 -0.08 -8.11
N ARG A 216 -24.64 -1.18 -8.72
CA ARG A 216 -24.51 -2.52 -8.12
C ARG A 216 -23.06 -2.95 -8.06
N ALA A 217 -22.70 -3.67 -7.00
CA ALA A 217 -21.35 -4.19 -6.78
C ALA A 217 -21.38 -5.69 -6.50
N ALA A 218 -20.63 -6.47 -7.28
CA ALA A 218 -20.46 -7.89 -7.02
C ALA A 218 -19.52 -8.11 -5.83
N CYS A 219 -19.93 -8.96 -4.88
CA CYS A 219 -19.13 -9.46 -3.79
C CYS A 219 -18.81 -10.94 -4.02
N PRO A 220 -17.53 -11.28 -4.33
CA PRO A 220 -17.15 -12.63 -4.77
C PRO A 220 -16.87 -13.62 -3.63
N VAL A 221 -17.10 -13.24 -2.39
CA VAL A 221 -16.84 -14.08 -1.21
C VAL A 221 -18.05 -14.16 -0.30
N GLN A 222 -18.04 -15.14 0.63
CA GLN A 222 -19.11 -15.27 1.62
C GLN A 222 -19.05 -14.16 2.67
N PRO A 223 -20.21 -13.77 3.25
CA PRO A 223 -20.27 -12.72 4.29
C PRO A 223 -19.39 -12.99 5.50
N GLU A 224 -19.17 -14.25 5.87
CA GLU A 224 -18.36 -14.67 7.02
C GLU A 224 -16.85 -14.53 6.76
N THR A 225 -16.44 -14.23 5.53
CA THR A 225 -15.03 -14.08 5.17
C THR A 225 -14.40 -12.96 6.01
N ALA A 226 -13.46 -13.34 6.86
CA ALA A 226 -12.73 -12.40 7.70
C ALA A 226 -11.61 -11.72 6.90
N VAL A 227 -11.40 -10.43 7.14
CA VAL A 227 -10.41 -9.59 6.45
C VAL A 227 -9.70 -8.66 7.42
N ALA A 228 -8.44 -8.33 7.09
CA ALA A 228 -7.62 -7.32 7.77
C ALA A 228 -7.56 -6.06 6.91
N LEU A 229 -8.15 -4.97 7.38
CA LEU A 229 -8.29 -3.72 6.63
C LEU A 229 -7.49 -2.59 7.27
N ALA A 230 -7.10 -1.62 6.46
CA ALA A 230 -6.64 -0.32 6.91
C ALA A 230 -7.24 0.77 6.00
N SER A 231 -7.56 1.93 6.57
CA SER A 231 -7.94 3.09 5.78
C SER A 231 -6.75 3.60 4.96
N PRO A 232 -6.99 4.36 3.90
CA PRO A 232 -5.93 5.07 3.20
C PRO A 232 -5.13 6.00 4.12
N ALA A 233 -5.78 6.65 5.08
CA ALA A 233 -5.12 7.55 6.05
C ALA A 233 -4.17 6.80 6.96
N SER A 234 -4.62 5.71 7.61
CA SER A 234 -3.79 4.87 8.48
C SER A 234 -2.62 4.23 7.71
N THR A 235 -2.83 3.86 6.43
CA THR A 235 -1.77 3.33 5.56
C THR A 235 -0.70 4.39 5.30
N ILE A 236 -1.07 5.63 4.97
CA ILE A 236 -0.12 6.72 4.74
C ILE A 236 0.62 7.09 6.03
N GLU A 237 -0.09 7.15 7.16
CA GLU A 237 0.54 7.38 8.46
C GLU A 237 1.58 6.30 8.76
N GLY A 238 1.26 5.03 8.49
CA GLY A 238 2.18 3.90 8.64
C GLY A 238 3.46 4.07 7.82
N LEU A 239 3.36 4.47 6.56
CA LEU A 239 4.52 4.73 5.70
C LEU A 239 5.37 5.91 6.22
N LEU A 240 4.73 7.01 6.61
CA LEU A 240 5.42 8.21 7.12
C LEU A 240 6.14 7.93 8.44
N ARG A 241 5.47 7.29 9.41
CA ARG A 241 6.09 6.93 10.70
C ARG A 241 7.23 5.94 10.53
N SER A 242 7.11 5.01 9.60
CA SER A 242 8.20 4.08 9.28
C SER A 242 9.44 4.79 8.74
N ALA A 243 9.26 5.81 7.89
CA ALA A 243 10.37 6.63 7.40
C ALA A 243 10.97 7.52 8.50
N ALA A 244 10.11 8.05 9.38
CA ALA A 244 10.52 8.94 10.48
C ALA A 244 11.23 8.20 11.62
N ALA A 245 10.97 6.92 11.82
CA ALA A 245 11.54 6.13 12.90
C ALA A 245 13.07 6.07 12.84
N SER A 246 13.76 6.34 13.97
CA SER A 246 15.18 6.10 14.09
C SER A 246 15.52 4.61 13.92
N ASP A 247 16.77 4.28 13.67
CA ASP A 247 17.21 2.88 13.55
C ASP A 247 16.98 2.10 14.86
N ALA A 248 17.11 2.78 16.01
CA ALA A 248 16.81 2.17 17.31
C ALA A 248 15.32 1.87 17.49
N GLN A 249 14.43 2.79 17.09
CA GLN A 249 12.98 2.58 17.14
C GLN A 249 12.53 1.52 16.12
N TRP A 250 13.14 1.51 14.93
CA TRP A 250 12.85 0.50 13.92
C TRP A 250 13.29 -0.90 14.38
N GLY A 251 14.41 -1.01 15.06
CA GLY A 251 14.93 -2.23 15.68
C GLY A 251 15.47 -3.24 14.64
N ALA A 252 14.70 -4.30 14.36
CA ALA A 252 15.15 -5.37 13.47
C ALA A 252 14.99 -5.02 11.98
N ARG A 253 15.77 -5.68 11.11
CA ARG A 253 15.68 -5.53 9.64
C ARG A 253 14.48 -6.25 9.03
N THR A 254 13.75 -7.04 9.80
CA THR A 254 12.52 -7.71 9.36
C THR A 254 11.40 -6.70 9.12
N ALA A 255 10.44 -7.10 8.30
CA ALA A 255 9.29 -6.26 8.00
C ALA A 255 8.41 -6.01 9.23
N VAL A 256 7.74 -4.86 9.26
CA VAL A 256 6.76 -4.47 10.27
C VAL A 256 5.35 -4.65 9.69
N ASN A 257 4.49 -5.36 10.41
CA ASN A 257 3.08 -5.44 10.08
C ASN A 257 2.39 -4.14 10.51
N LEU A 258 1.68 -3.45 9.61
CA LEU A 258 0.83 -2.33 10.03
C LEU A 258 -0.38 -2.83 10.83
N PRO A 259 -0.95 -2.00 11.72
CA PRO A 259 -2.17 -2.35 12.43
C PRO A 259 -3.33 -2.55 11.46
N ALA A 260 -4.24 -3.45 11.81
CA ALA A 260 -5.41 -3.77 11.00
C ALA A 260 -6.70 -3.70 11.80
N LEU A 261 -7.73 -3.16 11.18
CA LEU A 261 -9.11 -3.40 11.59
C LEU A 261 -9.50 -4.81 11.12
N ARG A 262 -9.71 -5.73 12.06
CA ARG A 262 -10.27 -7.05 11.77
C ARG A 262 -11.79 -6.94 11.68
N THR A 263 -12.37 -7.40 10.56
CA THR A 263 -13.82 -7.44 10.35
C THR A 263 -14.20 -8.61 9.44
N THR A 264 -15.48 -8.82 9.17
CA THR A 264 -15.96 -9.70 8.12
C THR A 264 -16.58 -8.89 6.97
N VAL A 265 -16.67 -9.50 5.79
CA VAL A 265 -17.28 -8.85 4.64
C VAL A 265 -18.76 -8.54 4.88
N GLY A 266 -19.48 -9.40 5.64
CA GLY A 266 -20.84 -9.14 6.09
C GLY A 266 -20.95 -7.93 7.02
N GLU A 267 -20.01 -7.78 7.98
CA GLU A 267 -19.98 -6.59 8.84
C GLU A 267 -19.65 -5.31 8.06
N MET A 268 -18.85 -5.40 6.99
CA MET A 268 -18.63 -4.26 6.09
C MET A 268 -19.94 -3.83 5.39
N ALA A 269 -20.76 -4.80 4.94
CA ALA A 269 -22.08 -4.52 4.34
C ALA A 269 -23.02 -3.90 5.36
N HIS A 270 -23.04 -4.41 6.61
CA HIS A 270 -23.84 -3.83 7.70
C HIS A 270 -23.38 -2.42 8.05
N ALA A 271 -22.06 -2.15 8.08
CA ALA A 271 -21.54 -0.80 8.29
C ALA A 271 -21.98 0.16 7.17
N LEU A 272 -21.95 -0.29 5.92
CA LEU A 272 -22.48 0.49 4.80
C LEU A 272 -23.98 0.79 4.99
N GLN A 273 -24.76 -0.20 5.45
CA GLN A 273 -26.18 -0.01 5.75
C GLN A 273 -26.41 1.04 6.87
N ARG A 274 -25.61 1.01 7.94
CA ARG A 274 -25.71 1.98 9.04
C ARG A 274 -25.39 3.41 8.59
N VAL A 275 -24.36 3.57 7.77
CA VAL A 275 -23.90 4.90 7.30
C VAL A 275 -24.74 5.45 6.15
N ALA A 276 -25.14 4.60 5.20
CA ALA A 276 -25.74 5.04 3.93
C ALA A 276 -27.19 4.58 3.71
N GLY A 277 -27.71 3.76 4.59
CA GLY A 277 -29.08 3.22 4.55
C GLY A 277 -29.19 1.90 3.79
N LYS A 278 -30.31 1.19 4.06
CA LYS A 278 -30.59 -0.15 3.52
C LYS A 278 -30.61 -0.18 1.98
N ALA A 279 -31.23 0.82 1.35
CA ALA A 279 -31.34 0.88 -0.11
C ALA A 279 -29.96 0.90 -0.82
N VAL A 280 -28.94 1.48 -0.19
CA VAL A 280 -27.57 1.49 -0.70
C VAL A 280 -26.92 0.12 -0.48
N ALA A 281 -27.07 -0.47 0.70
CA ALA A 281 -26.49 -1.78 0.98
C ALA A 281 -27.10 -2.91 0.12
N ASP A 282 -28.37 -2.80 -0.26
CA ASP A 282 -29.07 -3.74 -1.16
C ASP A 282 -28.51 -3.75 -2.61
N LEU A 283 -27.59 -2.82 -2.91
CA LEU A 283 -26.86 -2.84 -4.20
C LEU A 283 -25.66 -3.78 -4.19
N ILE A 284 -25.34 -4.43 -3.08
CA ILE A 284 -24.32 -5.47 -3.02
C ILE A 284 -24.90 -6.78 -3.53
N ASP A 285 -24.32 -7.32 -4.60
CA ASP A 285 -24.67 -8.62 -5.17
C ASP A 285 -23.70 -9.69 -4.67
N TRP A 286 -24.20 -10.63 -3.88
CA TRP A 286 -23.40 -11.75 -3.38
C TRP A 286 -23.27 -12.82 -4.46
N THR A 287 -22.15 -12.77 -5.21
CA THR A 287 -21.87 -13.65 -6.38
C THR A 287 -20.51 -14.34 -6.15
N PRO A 288 -20.47 -15.43 -5.38
CA PRO A 288 -19.22 -16.10 -5.02
C PRO A 288 -18.39 -16.52 -6.25
N ASP A 289 -17.11 -16.17 -6.24
CA ASP A 289 -16.10 -16.58 -7.21
C ASP A 289 -15.02 -17.41 -6.48
N PRO A 290 -14.93 -18.73 -6.75
CA PRO A 290 -13.97 -19.61 -6.09
C PRO A 290 -12.51 -19.21 -6.31
N ALA A 291 -12.16 -18.60 -7.43
CA ALA A 291 -10.78 -18.17 -7.71
C ALA A 291 -10.39 -16.99 -6.84
N VAL A 292 -11.24 -15.97 -6.74
CA VAL A 292 -11.03 -14.81 -5.86
C VAL A 292 -11.08 -15.25 -4.40
N ALA A 293 -12.06 -16.07 -4.01
CA ALA A 293 -12.21 -16.55 -2.65
C ALA A 293 -10.96 -17.27 -2.16
N ARG A 294 -10.38 -18.17 -2.99
CA ARG A 294 -9.13 -18.90 -2.66
C ARG A 294 -7.98 -17.96 -2.29
N ILE A 295 -7.79 -16.88 -3.05
CA ILE A 295 -6.74 -15.91 -2.79
C ILE A 295 -7.03 -15.14 -1.49
N VAL A 296 -8.25 -14.60 -1.35
CA VAL A 296 -8.60 -13.73 -0.22
C VAL A 296 -8.63 -14.49 1.11
N THR A 297 -9.19 -15.72 1.12
CA THR A 297 -9.28 -16.53 2.34
C THR A 297 -7.94 -17.16 2.74
N SER A 298 -6.93 -17.14 1.87
CA SER A 298 -5.57 -17.56 2.26
C SER A 298 -4.87 -16.51 3.15
N TRP A 299 -5.29 -15.25 3.12
CA TRP A 299 -4.66 -14.18 3.88
C TRP A 299 -5.11 -14.14 5.33
N PRO A 300 -4.22 -13.72 6.26
CA PRO A 300 -4.61 -13.58 7.66
C PRO A 300 -5.56 -12.41 7.87
N ALA A 301 -6.50 -12.58 8.78
CA ALA A 301 -7.40 -11.51 9.21
C ALA A 301 -7.08 -10.97 10.61
N ASN A 302 -6.28 -11.69 11.40
CA ASN A 302 -5.93 -11.29 12.76
C ASN A 302 -4.43 -10.97 12.84
N ILE A 303 -4.11 -9.69 13.05
CA ILE A 303 -2.75 -9.17 13.02
C ILE A 303 -2.40 -8.58 14.39
N ASP A 304 -1.37 -9.11 15.02
CA ASP A 304 -0.72 -8.48 16.16
C ASP A 304 0.47 -7.62 15.67
N ALA A 305 0.21 -6.33 15.55
CA ALA A 305 1.17 -5.36 15.05
C ALA A 305 1.98 -4.71 16.21
N GLY A 306 2.70 -5.52 16.99
CA GLY A 306 3.43 -5.09 18.19
C GLY A 306 4.39 -3.96 17.91
N ARG A 307 5.31 -4.14 16.94
CA ARG A 307 6.31 -3.12 16.57
C ARG A 307 5.69 -1.84 16.00
N ALA A 308 4.60 -1.96 15.25
CA ALA A 308 3.90 -0.77 14.76
C ALA A 308 3.25 0.02 15.90
N ARG A 309 2.71 -0.67 16.94
CA ARG A 309 2.20 0.02 18.14
C ARG A 309 3.30 0.75 18.90
N GLU A 310 4.51 0.21 18.97
CA GLU A 310 5.68 0.90 19.55
C GLU A 310 6.05 2.18 18.77
N LEU A 311 5.76 2.23 17.47
CA LEU A 311 5.87 3.43 16.64
C LEU A 311 4.65 4.38 16.79
N GLY A 312 3.71 4.08 17.67
CA GLY A 312 2.50 4.88 17.93
C GLY A 312 1.41 4.69 16.88
N LEU A 313 1.46 3.62 16.07
CA LEU A 313 0.43 3.31 15.08
C LEU A 313 -0.70 2.50 15.71
N LEU A 314 -1.94 2.86 15.39
CA LEU A 314 -3.14 2.18 15.85
C LEU A 314 -4.01 1.75 14.66
N PRO A 315 -4.82 0.70 14.80
CA PRO A 315 -5.79 0.34 13.77
C PRO A 315 -6.91 1.37 13.68
N ASP A 316 -7.60 1.41 12.54
CA ASP A 316 -8.85 2.15 12.41
C ASP A 316 -9.88 1.64 13.44
N THR A 317 -10.70 2.54 13.96
CA THR A 317 -11.61 2.23 15.08
C THR A 317 -12.82 1.41 14.65
N SER A 318 -13.33 1.61 13.44
CA SER A 318 -14.45 0.88 12.86
C SER A 318 -14.48 1.01 11.35
N PHE A 319 -15.26 0.16 10.69
CA PHE A 319 -15.44 0.28 9.24
C PHE A 319 -16.38 1.44 8.86
N GLU A 320 -17.30 1.81 9.73
CA GLU A 320 -18.10 3.03 9.60
C GLU A 320 -17.22 4.28 9.50
N ALA A 321 -16.23 4.42 10.38
CA ALA A 321 -15.29 5.54 10.34
C ALA A 321 -14.51 5.60 9.01
N ILE A 322 -14.17 4.43 8.46
CA ILE A 322 -13.52 4.34 7.14
C ILE A 322 -14.46 4.81 6.02
N ILE A 323 -15.76 4.42 6.07
CA ILE A 323 -16.77 4.87 5.08
C ILE A 323 -17.00 6.37 5.21
N GLU A 324 -17.14 6.90 6.43
CA GLU A 324 -17.33 8.33 6.68
C GLU A 324 -16.14 9.17 6.17
N ALA A 325 -14.92 8.71 6.43
CA ALA A 325 -13.70 9.33 5.88
C ALA A 325 -13.72 9.33 4.35
N TYR A 326 -14.11 8.21 3.74
CA TYR A 326 -14.24 8.13 2.28
C TYR A 326 -15.28 9.13 1.75
N LEU A 327 -16.44 9.25 2.38
CA LEU A 327 -17.50 10.19 1.99
C LEU A 327 -17.08 11.66 2.15
N SER A 328 -16.32 11.99 3.18
CA SER A 328 -15.80 13.36 3.39
C SER A 328 -14.83 13.80 2.29
N GLU A 329 -14.04 12.86 1.78
CA GLU A 329 -13.07 13.10 0.71
C GLU A 329 -13.68 12.99 -0.71
N ASN A 330 -14.79 12.26 -0.84
CA ASN A 330 -15.49 11.99 -2.10
C ASN A 330 -16.98 12.28 -1.94
N PRO A 331 -17.37 13.57 -1.82
CA PRO A 331 -18.77 13.95 -1.62
C PRO A 331 -19.63 13.42 -2.76
N ARG A 332 -20.79 12.87 -2.42
CA ARG A 332 -21.77 12.39 -3.40
C ARG A 332 -22.17 13.55 -4.29
N THR A 333 -22.01 13.41 -5.59
CA THR A 333 -22.70 14.30 -6.54
C THR A 333 -24.20 14.00 -6.36
N PRO A 334 -25.05 15.02 -6.05
CA PRO A 334 -26.48 14.79 -6.00
C PRO A 334 -26.92 14.16 -7.32
N ALA A 335 -27.62 13.02 -7.25
CA ALA A 335 -28.28 12.49 -8.43
C ALA A 335 -29.14 13.64 -9.01
N ALA A 336 -28.90 13.99 -10.28
CA ALA A 336 -29.77 14.93 -10.94
C ALA A 336 -31.19 14.43 -10.76
N THR A 337 -32.02 15.17 -10.02
CA THR A 337 -33.41 14.88 -9.89
C THR A 337 -34.00 14.85 -11.28
N ALA A 338 -34.28 13.64 -11.79
CA ALA A 338 -35.02 13.49 -13.04
C ALA A 338 -36.39 14.15 -12.79
N SER A 339 -36.54 15.33 -13.37
CA SER A 339 -37.80 16.07 -13.47
C SER A 339 -38.65 15.50 -14.60
#